data_e59d4fea658be2fa264cf3d5b52327ea
#
_entry.id   e59d4fea658be2fa264cf3d5b52327ea
#
_cell.length_a   1.000
_cell.length_b   1.000
_cell.length_c   1.000
_cell.angle_alpha   90.00
_cell.angle_beta   90.00
_cell.angle_gamma   90.00
#
_symmetry.space_group_name_H-M   'P 1'
#
loop_
_entity.id
_entity.type
_entity.pdbx_description
1 polymer ?
#
loop_
_entity_poly.entity_id
_entity_poly.type
_entity_poly.pdbx_seq_one_letter_code
_entity_poly.pdbx_strand_id
1 'polypeptide(L)'
;IEQGKFGAHPYSDVFYRLGRLAAQEYIDADIFDDVDYLVPIPLHPRRMHERGFNQAEEICKGMSDVLHIPVDTQHLVRVRNNPHQSRSEFQRRKDNVKDLFEIRYPEEWKNKHIVLVDDVITSGATMMACMRKMTPIRGCRIGVFALGWAHK
;
A
#
# COMPACT_ATOMS: atom_id res chain seq x y z
N ILE A 1 18.20 21.36 -3.87
CA ILE A 1 18.95 20.46 -2.96
C ILE A 1 18.39 20.55 -1.55
N GLU A 2 18.29 21.72 -1.05
CA GLU A 2 17.77 21.92 0.29
C GLU A 2 16.28 21.62 0.40
N GLN A 3 15.53 21.86 -0.65
CA GLN A 3 14.11 21.52 -0.68
C GLN A 3 13.86 20.03 -0.51
N GLY A 4 14.71 19.19 -1.08
CA GLY A 4 14.64 17.76 -0.86
C GLY A 4 14.86 17.37 0.60
N LYS A 5 15.75 18.09 1.27
CA LYS A 5 16.01 17.89 2.70
C LYS A 5 14.86 18.39 3.56
N PHE A 6 14.28 19.52 3.20
CA PHE A 6 13.16 20.10 3.94
C PHE A 6 11.84 19.34 3.71
N GLY A 7 11.69 18.75 2.54
CA GLY A 7 10.51 17.93 2.24
C GLY A 7 10.55 16.54 2.87
N ALA A 8 11.73 16.07 3.27
CA ALA A 8 11.88 14.74 3.84
C ALA A 8 11.58 14.77 5.34
N HIS A 9 10.60 13.97 5.75
CA HIS A 9 10.32 13.76 7.14
C HIS A 9 11.45 12.92 7.76
N PRO A 10 11.92 13.21 9.01
CA PRO A 10 13.01 12.45 9.62
C PRO A 10 12.79 10.95 9.68
N TYR A 11 11.54 10.53 9.86
CA TYR A 11 11.21 9.10 9.97
C TYR A 11 10.98 8.43 8.62
N SER A 12 10.80 9.18 7.54
CA SER A 12 10.59 8.60 6.22
C SER A 12 11.82 7.80 5.76
N ASP A 13 13.01 8.29 6.09
CA ASP A 13 14.26 7.62 5.76
C ASP A 13 14.40 6.26 6.44
N VAL A 14 13.88 6.13 7.66
CA VAL A 14 13.87 4.85 8.39
C VAL A 14 13.08 3.80 7.60
N PHE A 15 11.90 4.16 7.13
CA PHE A 15 11.06 3.23 6.37
C PHE A 15 11.66 2.90 5.00
N TYR A 16 12.27 3.86 4.35
CA TYR A 16 13.00 3.63 3.11
C TYR A 16 14.13 2.61 3.34
N ARG A 17 14.94 2.79 4.37
CA ARG A 17 16.03 1.87 4.71
C ARG A 17 15.54 0.48 5.07
N LEU A 18 14.43 0.40 5.81
CA LEU A 18 13.82 -0.88 6.14
C LEU A 18 13.36 -1.61 4.88
N GLY A 19 12.80 -0.88 3.92
CA GLY A 19 12.43 -1.45 2.63
C GLY A 19 13.63 -2.01 1.87
N ARG A 20 14.74 -1.28 1.85
CA ARG A 20 15.98 -1.75 1.23
C ARG A 20 16.49 -3.03 1.90
N LEU A 21 16.54 -3.06 3.22
CA LEU A 21 17.00 -4.22 3.97
C LEU A 21 16.12 -5.44 3.71
N ALA A 22 14.81 -5.25 3.73
CA ALA A 22 13.86 -6.33 3.45
C ALA A 22 14.05 -6.89 2.04
N ALA A 23 14.21 -6.01 1.06
CA ALA A 23 14.42 -6.42 -0.33
C ALA A 23 15.74 -7.19 -0.49
N GLN A 24 16.80 -6.77 0.20
CA GLN A 24 18.09 -7.45 0.16
C GLN A 24 18.02 -8.86 0.71
N GLU A 25 17.18 -9.09 1.70
CA GLU A 25 16.93 -10.43 2.24
C GLU A 25 16.36 -11.39 1.20
N TYR A 26 15.58 -10.87 0.25
CA TYR A 26 14.85 -11.68 -0.73
C TYR A 26 15.39 -11.56 -2.15
N ILE A 27 16.50 -10.86 -2.35
CA ILE A 27 17.02 -10.62 -3.71
C ILE A 27 17.41 -11.91 -4.44
N ASP A 28 17.90 -12.88 -3.69
CA ASP A 28 18.30 -14.19 -4.24
C ASP A 28 17.19 -15.23 -4.18
N ALA A 29 16.05 -14.88 -3.61
CA ALA A 29 14.88 -15.74 -3.57
C ALA A 29 13.91 -15.30 -4.69
N ASP A 30 13.61 -16.13 -5.62
CA ASP A 30 12.87 -15.82 -6.86
C ASP A 30 11.42 -15.34 -6.64
N ILE A 31 11.05 -15.02 -5.40
CA ILE A 31 9.67 -14.67 -5.06
C ILE A 31 9.19 -13.35 -5.66
N PHE A 32 10.11 -12.46 -6.02
CA PHE A 32 9.75 -11.17 -6.65
C PHE A 32 10.04 -11.12 -8.15
N ASP A 33 10.52 -12.22 -8.75
CA ASP A 33 11.01 -12.20 -10.13
C ASP A 33 9.94 -11.82 -11.17
N ASP A 34 8.69 -12.19 -10.93
CA ASP A 34 7.60 -11.92 -11.85
C ASP A 34 6.66 -10.82 -11.38
N VAL A 35 7.04 -10.07 -10.38
CA VAL A 35 6.24 -8.95 -9.86
C VAL A 35 6.35 -7.76 -10.80
N ASP A 36 5.20 -7.24 -11.22
CA ASP A 36 5.14 -6.07 -12.11
C ASP A 36 5.18 -4.76 -11.36
N TYR A 37 4.50 -4.68 -10.22
CA TYR A 37 4.40 -3.43 -9.44
C TYR A 37 4.39 -3.70 -7.95
N LEU A 38 5.06 -2.82 -7.21
CA LEU A 38 4.90 -2.68 -5.77
C LEU A 38 3.87 -1.58 -5.53
N VAL A 39 2.85 -1.87 -4.77
CA VAL A 39 1.74 -0.95 -4.55
C VAL A 39 1.58 -0.71 -3.05
N PRO A 40 1.92 0.50 -2.58
CA PRO A 40 1.73 0.80 -1.16
C PRO A 40 0.25 0.96 -0.84
N ILE A 41 -0.14 0.48 0.33
CA ILE A 41 -1.49 0.72 0.84
C ILE A 41 -1.63 2.23 1.08
N PRO A 42 -2.63 2.88 0.47
CA PRO A 42 -2.79 4.33 0.63
C PRO A 42 -3.19 4.70 2.04
N LEU A 43 -2.54 5.72 2.56
CA LEU A 43 -2.85 6.27 3.87
C LEU A 43 -4.06 7.18 3.80
N HIS A 44 -4.85 7.21 4.88
CA HIS A 44 -5.96 8.15 4.97
C HIS A 44 -5.44 9.59 4.83
N PRO A 45 -6.12 10.47 4.05
CA PRO A 45 -5.64 11.84 3.82
C PRO A 45 -5.34 12.60 5.11
N ARG A 46 -6.13 12.42 6.15
CA ARG A 46 -5.92 13.04 7.45
C ARG A 46 -4.60 12.59 8.07
N ARG A 47 -4.33 11.28 8.05
CA ARG A 47 -3.07 10.74 8.58
C ARG A 47 -1.89 11.17 7.73
N MET A 48 -2.09 11.26 6.42
CA MET A 48 -1.06 11.76 5.52
C MET A 48 -0.67 13.20 5.87
N HIS A 49 -1.68 14.03 6.15
CA HIS A 49 -1.46 15.42 6.57
C HIS A 49 -0.74 15.49 7.91
N GLU A 50 -1.15 14.70 8.89
CA GLU A 50 -0.57 14.69 10.23
C GLU A 50 0.87 14.13 10.22
N ARG A 51 1.11 13.07 9.47
CA ARG A 51 2.38 12.35 9.43
C ARG A 51 3.37 12.94 8.44
N GLY A 52 2.88 13.51 7.35
CA GLY A 52 3.69 14.10 6.30
C GLY A 52 4.23 13.12 5.26
N PHE A 53 4.05 11.81 5.46
CA PHE A 53 4.47 10.79 4.52
C PHE A 53 3.68 9.49 4.71
N ASN A 54 3.71 8.62 3.71
CA ASN A 54 3.13 7.27 3.77
C ASN A 54 4.27 6.26 3.99
N GLN A 55 4.25 5.57 5.12
CA GLN A 55 5.28 4.59 5.47
C GLN A 55 5.39 3.48 4.41
N ALA A 56 4.25 2.96 3.96
CA ALA A 56 4.22 1.90 2.96
C ALA A 56 4.87 2.37 1.65
N GLU A 57 4.64 3.61 1.26
CA GLU A 57 5.26 4.18 0.07
C GLU A 57 6.78 4.27 0.20
N GLU A 58 7.27 4.70 1.36
CA GLU A 58 8.72 4.76 1.61
C GLU A 58 9.35 3.37 1.61
N ILE A 59 8.68 2.38 2.17
CA ILE A 59 9.11 0.98 2.11
C ILE A 59 9.19 0.52 0.65
N CYS A 60 8.16 0.82 -0.14
CA CYS A 60 8.15 0.49 -1.57
C CYS A 60 9.31 1.12 -2.33
N LYS A 61 9.63 2.37 -2.04
CA LYS A 61 10.76 3.06 -2.68
C LYS A 61 12.07 2.35 -2.37
N GLY A 62 12.27 1.95 -1.12
CA GLY A 62 13.47 1.20 -0.72
C GLY A 62 13.56 -0.16 -1.40
N MET A 63 12.44 -0.88 -1.44
CA MET A 63 12.37 -2.17 -2.13
C MET A 63 12.62 -2.02 -3.63
N SER A 64 12.03 -1.01 -4.24
CA SER A 64 12.18 -0.72 -5.67
C SER A 64 13.63 -0.47 -6.06
N ASP A 65 14.36 0.25 -5.23
CA ASP A 65 15.78 0.54 -5.51
C ASP A 65 16.63 -0.71 -5.52
N VAL A 66 16.27 -1.74 -4.78
CA VAL A 66 17.00 -3.01 -4.72
C VAL A 66 16.50 -4.00 -5.77
N LEU A 67 15.17 -4.14 -5.89
CA LEU A 67 14.54 -5.16 -6.74
C LEU A 67 14.30 -4.69 -8.16
N HIS A 68 14.38 -3.40 -8.42
CA HIS A 68 14.11 -2.78 -9.74
C HIS A 68 12.66 -3.03 -10.21
N ILE A 69 11.73 -3.06 -9.27
CA ILE A 69 10.30 -3.18 -9.53
C ILE A 69 9.68 -1.81 -9.36
N PRO A 70 8.94 -1.30 -10.36
CA PRO A 70 8.34 0.04 -10.24
C PRO A 70 7.28 0.11 -9.14
N VAL A 71 7.20 1.27 -8.51
CA VAL A 71 6.19 1.57 -7.48
C VAL A 71 5.02 2.25 -8.17
N ASP A 72 3.82 1.74 -7.96
CA ASP A 72 2.58 2.32 -8.50
C ASP A 72 1.76 2.91 -7.35
N THR A 73 1.58 4.22 -7.38
CA THR A 73 0.78 4.96 -6.40
C THR A 73 -0.48 5.55 -7.01
N GLN A 74 -0.79 5.23 -8.26
CA GLN A 74 -1.87 5.89 -9.00
C GLN A 74 -3.13 5.04 -9.13
N HIS A 75 -3.01 3.72 -9.16
CA HIS A 75 -4.14 2.83 -9.39
C HIS A 75 -4.95 2.56 -8.14
N LEU A 76 -4.30 2.18 -7.05
CA LEU A 76 -4.98 1.95 -5.78
C LEU A 76 -5.05 3.25 -5.00
N VAL A 77 -6.25 3.76 -4.82
CA VAL A 77 -6.46 5.04 -4.14
C VAL A 77 -7.44 4.88 -3.01
N ARG A 78 -7.27 5.71 -1.99
CA ARG A 78 -8.21 5.79 -0.90
C ARG A 78 -9.22 6.88 -1.20
N VAL A 79 -10.49 6.51 -1.27
CA VAL A 79 -11.56 7.45 -1.56
C VAL A 79 -12.23 7.90 -0.28
N ARG A 80 -12.67 9.15 -0.29
CA ARG A 80 -13.44 9.67 0.83
C ARG A 80 -14.82 9.03 0.81
N ASN A 81 -15.11 8.30 1.87
CA ASN A 81 -16.47 7.87 2.11
C ASN A 81 -17.19 9.00 2.82
N ASN A 82 -18.13 9.67 2.11
CA ASN A 82 -19.03 10.62 2.77
C ASN A 82 -20.10 9.81 3.48
N PRO A 83 -20.05 9.69 4.81
CA PRO A 83 -21.08 8.95 5.52
C PRO A 83 -22.41 9.65 5.34
N HIS A 84 -23.40 8.97 4.78
CA HIS A 84 -24.75 9.44 4.79
C HIS A 84 -25.22 9.49 6.24
N GLN A 85 -25.65 10.66 6.64
CA GLN A 85 -25.99 10.95 8.03
C GLN A 85 -27.11 10.08 8.60
N SER A 86 -27.85 9.39 7.74
CA SER A 86 -28.97 8.53 8.13
C SER A 86 -28.58 7.10 8.50
N ARG A 87 -27.31 6.73 8.36
CA ARG A 87 -26.86 5.37 8.69
C ARG A 87 -26.41 5.29 10.14
N SER A 88 -26.70 4.16 10.80
CA SER A 88 -26.21 3.90 12.14
C SER A 88 -24.67 3.87 12.16
N GLU A 89 -24.08 4.19 13.31
CA GLU A 89 -22.61 4.12 13.46
C GLU A 89 -22.04 2.74 13.16
N PHE A 90 -22.79 1.70 13.52
CA PHE A 90 -22.39 0.32 13.26
C PHE A 90 -22.29 0.06 11.76
N GLN A 91 -23.26 0.52 11.00
CA GLN A 91 -23.28 0.36 9.55
C GLN A 91 -22.22 1.21 8.88
N ARG A 92 -21.96 2.42 9.39
CA ARG A 92 -20.88 3.27 8.90
C ARG A 92 -19.51 2.64 9.08
N ARG A 93 -19.25 1.97 10.20
CA ARG A 93 -17.99 1.25 10.44
C ARG A 93 -17.82 0.07 9.48
N LYS A 94 -18.91 -0.64 9.23
CA LYS A 94 -18.92 -1.79 8.32
C LYS A 94 -18.72 -1.37 6.87
N ASP A 95 -19.38 -0.29 6.47
CA ASP A 95 -19.29 0.24 5.11
C ASP A 95 -17.96 0.96 4.88
N ASN A 96 -17.39 1.60 5.90
CA ASN A 96 -16.14 2.34 5.80
C ASN A 96 -14.95 1.46 5.40
N VAL A 97 -14.94 0.19 5.80
CA VAL A 97 -13.85 -0.72 5.43
C VAL A 97 -14.03 -1.24 4.00
N LYS A 98 -15.28 -1.45 3.56
CA LYS A 98 -15.56 -2.01 2.24
C LYS A 98 -15.31 -1.03 1.10
N ASP A 99 -15.65 0.25 1.31
CA ASP A 99 -15.66 1.26 0.24
C ASP A 99 -14.59 2.33 0.38
N LEU A 100 -13.58 2.08 1.22
CA LEU A 100 -12.47 3.03 1.42
C LEU A 100 -11.53 3.10 0.22
N PHE A 101 -11.48 2.06 -0.58
CA PHE A 101 -10.50 1.93 -1.66
C PHE A 101 -11.17 1.77 -3.00
N GLU A 102 -10.49 2.27 -4.02
CA GLU A 102 -10.91 2.16 -5.41
C GLU A 102 -9.70 1.85 -6.26
N ILE A 103 -9.89 1.05 -7.30
CA ILE A 103 -8.86 0.79 -8.30
C ILE A 103 -9.21 1.64 -9.53
N ARG A 104 -8.34 2.58 -9.86
CA ARG A 104 -8.44 3.37 -11.08
C ARG A 104 -7.82 2.60 -12.23
N TYR A 105 -8.46 2.65 -13.40
CA TYR A 105 -7.96 2.00 -14.61
C TYR A 105 -7.64 0.52 -14.39
N PRO A 106 -8.61 -0.27 -13.89
CA PRO A 106 -8.33 -1.67 -13.52
C PRO A 106 -7.86 -2.53 -14.71
N GLU A 107 -8.23 -2.18 -15.92
CA GLU A 107 -7.80 -2.90 -17.13
C GLU A 107 -6.29 -2.85 -17.34
N GLU A 108 -5.61 -1.86 -16.77
CA GLU A 108 -4.15 -1.77 -16.83
C GLU A 108 -3.45 -2.79 -15.92
N TRP A 109 -4.18 -3.36 -14.99
CA TRP A 109 -3.66 -4.41 -14.09
C TRP A 109 -4.04 -5.82 -14.53
N LYS A 110 -4.71 -5.97 -15.66
CA LYS A 110 -5.00 -7.31 -16.21
C LYS A 110 -3.71 -8.07 -16.46
N ASN A 111 -3.67 -9.32 -15.98
CA ASN A 111 -2.53 -10.22 -16.14
C ASN A 111 -1.25 -9.70 -15.48
N LYS A 112 -1.35 -8.75 -14.56
CA LYS A 112 -0.21 -8.23 -13.83
C LYS A 112 -0.10 -8.90 -12.47
N HIS A 113 1.13 -8.98 -11.98
CA HIS A 113 1.40 -9.44 -10.62
C HIS A 113 1.68 -8.21 -9.75
N ILE A 114 0.80 -7.98 -8.79
CA ILE A 114 0.83 -6.81 -7.91
C ILE A 114 1.17 -7.28 -6.50
N VAL A 115 2.16 -6.65 -5.87
CA VAL A 115 2.44 -6.88 -4.46
C VAL A 115 1.98 -5.65 -3.68
N LEU A 116 1.00 -5.85 -2.82
CA LEU A 116 0.52 -4.83 -1.89
C LEU A 116 1.48 -4.76 -0.70
N VAL A 117 1.90 -3.56 -0.35
CA VAL A 117 2.89 -3.33 0.70
C VAL A 117 2.29 -2.49 1.82
N ASP A 118 2.49 -2.93 3.05
CA ASP A 118 2.14 -2.17 4.24
C ASP A 118 3.29 -2.24 5.25
N ASP A 119 3.27 -1.38 6.26
CA ASP A 119 4.28 -1.42 7.32
C ASP A 119 4.00 -2.55 8.32
N VAL A 120 2.82 -2.56 8.92
CA VAL A 120 2.40 -3.57 9.89
C VAL A 120 0.97 -4.00 9.60
N ILE A 121 0.75 -5.30 9.54
CA ILE A 121 -0.58 -5.88 9.43
C ILE A 121 -1.06 -6.24 10.84
N THR A 122 -2.23 -5.75 11.23
CA THR A 122 -2.85 -6.07 12.51
C THR A 122 -3.98 -7.10 12.30
N SER A 123 -5.19 -6.63 12.03
CA SER A 123 -6.33 -7.52 11.75
C SER A 123 -6.38 -8.03 10.32
N GLY A 124 -5.68 -7.35 9.42
CA GLY A 124 -5.74 -7.65 7.99
C GLY A 124 -6.94 -7.01 7.28
N ALA A 125 -7.78 -6.25 7.98
CA ALA A 125 -8.99 -5.68 7.40
C ALA A 125 -8.72 -4.74 6.24
N THR A 126 -7.72 -3.87 6.36
CA THR A 126 -7.31 -2.94 5.31
C THR A 126 -6.80 -3.67 4.08
N MET A 127 -5.91 -4.63 4.31
CA MET A 127 -5.34 -5.44 3.24
C MET A 127 -6.43 -6.23 2.49
N MET A 128 -7.34 -6.84 3.23
CA MET A 128 -8.46 -7.58 2.67
C MET A 128 -9.39 -6.69 1.84
N ALA A 129 -9.63 -5.46 2.31
CA ALA A 129 -10.47 -4.50 1.58
C ALA A 129 -9.85 -4.15 0.22
N CYS A 130 -8.53 -3.96 0.17
CA CYS A 130 -7.82 -3.71 -1.08
C CYS A 130 -7.88 -4.94 -2.00
N MET A 131 -7.63 -6.12 -1.47
CA MET A 131 -7.63 -7.36 -2.25
C MET A 131 -9.00 -7.63 -2.88
N ARG A 132 -10.08 -7.36 -2.16
CA ARG A 132 -11.44 -7.53 -2.69
C ARG A 132 -11.70 -6.66 -3.90
N LYS A 133 -11.12 -5.47 -3.96
CA LYS A 133 -11.25 -4.59 -5.13
C LYS A 133 -10.44 -5.09 -6.31
N MET A 134 -9.42 -5.90 -6.06
CA MET A 134 -8.52 -6.41 -7.10
C MET A 134 -8.98 -7.76 -7.68
N THR A 135 -9.71 -8.57 -6.91
CA THR A 135 -10.14 -9.90 -7.36
C THR A 135 -10.95 -9.90 -8.66
N PRO A 136 -11.79 -8.88 -8.97
CA PRO A 136 -12.50 -8.85 -10.25
C PRO A 136 -11.59 -8.60 -11.46
N ILE A 137 -10.36 -8.17 -11.26
CA ILE A 137 -9.45 -7.85 -12.37
C ILE A 137 -8.91 -9.14 -12.96
N ARG A 138 -9.19 -9.38 -14.23
CA ARG A 138 -8.86 -10.61 -14.91
C ARG A 138 -7.35 -10.88 -14.95
N GLY A 139 -6.95 -12.03 -14.41
CA GLY A 139 -5.56 -12.46 -14.44
C GLY A 139 -4.63 -11.68 -13.51
N CYS A 140 -5.18 -10.79 -12.68
CA CYS A 140 -4.37 -10.06 -11.70
C CYS A 140 -3.96 -11.01 -10.57
N ARG A 141 -2.66 -11.16 -10.37
CA ARG A 141 -2.13 -11.93 -9.24
C ARG A 141 -1.75 -10.98 -8.12
N ILE A 142 -2.10 -11.34 -6.90
CA ILE A 142 -1.97 -10.48 -5.73
C ILE A 142 -1.01 -11.12 -4.74
N GLY A 143 0.08 -10.42 -4.43
CA GLY A 143 0.94 -10.74 -3.31
C GLY A 143 0.80 -9.70 -2.21
N VAL A 144 1.26 -10.03 -1.04
CA VAL A 144 1.20 -9.15 0.13
C VAL A 144 2.56 -9.16 0.82
N PHE A 145 3.04 -7.98 1.15
CA PHE A 145 4.28 -7.81 1.91
C PHE A 145 4.07 -6.82 3.05
N ALA A 146 4.59 -7.15 4.23
CA ALA A 146 4.62 -6.23 5.37
C ALA A 146 5.89 -6.45 6.17
N LEU A 147 6.35 -5.41 6.84
CA LEU A 147 7.53 -5.50 7.71
C LEU A 147 7.24 -6.28 8.99
N GLY A 148 6.01 -6.25 9.45
CA GLY A 148 5.65 -6.91 10.66
C GLY A 148 4.18 -7.30 10.73
N TRP A 149 3.89 -8.16 11.67
CA TRP A 149 2.54 -8.60 11.98
C TRP A 149 2.32 -8.44 13.48
N ALA A 150 1.37 -7.59 13.86
CA ALA A 150 1.06 -7.34 15.26
C ALA A 150 -0.16 -8.16 15.68
N HIS A 151 0.04 -9.01 16.67
CA HIS A 151 -1.05 -9.75 17.30
C HIS A 151 -1.60 -8.95 18.47
N LYS A 152 -2.89 -8.92 18.59
CA LYS A 152 -3.53 -8.41 19.80
C LYS A 152 -3.87 -9.55 20.72
#